data_d3548df8a05a7832cf00e49a85f4b482
#
_entry.id   d3548df8a05a7832cf00e49a85f4b482
#
_cell.length_a   1.000
_cell.length_b   1.000
_cell.length_c   1.000
_cell.angle_alpha   90.00
_cell.angle_beta   90.00
_cell.angle_gamma   90.00
#
_symmetry.space_group_name_H-M   'P 1'
#
loop_
_entity.id
_entity.type
_entity.pdbx_description
1 polymer ?
#
loop_
_entity_poly.entity_id
_entity_poly.type
_entity_poly.pdbx_seq_one_letter_code
_entity_poly.pdbx_strand_id
1 'polypeptide(L)'
;MKKTASARFLVILVSALFVLSLPHLALAHSPQKVDVSYDFASQTLVVKITHTSNNPDRHFVKEVVVKKNGQVVQRGEYTKQAGDTFTYAYKMAATGADTIEVTATCSIHGSTTQKFNPGV
;
A
#
# COMPACT_ATOMS: atom_id res chain seq x y z
N MET A 1 47.05 -16.59 -29.19
CA MET A 1 46.39 -17.38 -28.15
C MET A 1 46.24 -16.65 -26.80
N LYS A 2 47.11 -15.71 -26.47
CA LYS A 2 46.98 -14.93 -25.24
C LYS A 2 45.83 -13.90 -25.24
N LYS A 3 45.28 -13.55 -26.41
CA LYS A 3 44.19 -12.57 -26.56
C LYS A 3 42.81 -13.09 -26.14
N THR A 4 42.59 -14.42 -26.15
CA THR A 4 41.30 -15.01 -25.81
C THR A 4 41.03 -15.05 -24.30
N ALA A 5 42.07 -15.17 -23.47
CA ALA A 5 41.92 -15.18 -22.01
C ALA A 5 41.56 -13.78 -21.44
N SER A 6 42.16 -12.72 -22.02
CA SER A 6 41.85 -11.34 -21.58
C SER A 6 40.44 -10.89 -21.96
N ALA A 7 39.90 -11.33 -23.11
CA ALA A 7 38.55 -11.03 -23.53
C ALA A 7 37.47 -11.66 -22.60
N ARG A 8 37.76 -12.90 -22.18
CA ARG A 8 36.85 -13.60 -21.23
C ARG A 8 36.84 -12.94 -19.85
N PHE A 9 38.01 -12.50 -19.40
CA PHE A 9 38.13 -11.80 -18.12
C PHE A 9 37.42 -10.44 -18.15
N LEU A 10 37.53 -9.71 -19.26
CA LEU A 10 36.86 -8.43 -19.44
C LEU A 10 35.32 -8.56 -19.43
N VAL A 11 34.81 -9.61 -20.09
CA VAL A 11 33.36 -9.88 -20.12
C VAL A 11 32.82 -10.17 -18.73
N ILE A 12 33.55 -10.96 -17.94
CA ILE A 12 33.15 -11.26 -16.56
C ILE A 12 33.14 -10.01 -15.69
N LEU A 13 34.14 -9.13 -15.85
CA LEU A 13 34.24 -7.89 -15.10
C LEU A 13 33.09 -6.94 -15.44
N VAL A 14 32.73 -6.79 -16.70
CA VAL A 14 31.61 -5.95 -17.16
C VAL A 14 30.29 -6.51 -16.67
N SER A 15 30.11 -7.82 -16.68
CA SER A 15 28.91 -8.48 -16.16
C SER A 15 28.75 -8.29 -14.65
N ALA A 16 29.84 -8.40 -13.89
CA ALA A 16 29.83 -8.16 -12.45
C ALA A 16 29.49 -6.68 -12.11
N LEU A 17 30.03 -5.75 -12.87
CA LEU A 17 29.76 -4.32 -12.71
C LEU A 17 28.29 -3.98 -13.00
N PHE A 18 27.69 -4.62 -14.01
CA PHE A 18 26.29 -4.45 -14.33
C PHE A 18 25.36 -4.91 -13.19
N VAL A 19 25.67 -6.05 -12.57
CA VAL A 19 24.91 -6.57 -11.42
C VAL A 19 25.01 -5.63 -10.22
N LEU A 20 26.17 -5.02 -9.98
CA LEU A 20 26.39 -4.08 -8.88
C LEU A 20 25.76 -2.70 -9.13
N SER A 21 25.49 -2.35 -10.40
CA SER A 21 24.88 -1.08 -10.77
C SER A 21 23.35 -1.13 -10.87
N LEU A 22 22.73 -2.31 -10.62
CA LEU A 22 21.26 -2.38 -10.52
C LEU A 22 20.81 -1.48 -9.38
N PRO A 23 19.94 -0.48 -9.68
CA PRO A 23 19.44 0.38 -8.62
C PRO A 23 18.73 -0.46 -7.57
N HIS A 24 19.08 -0.25 -6.32
CA HIS A 24 18.22 -0.68 -5.25
C HIS A 24 16.90 0.05 -5.47
N LEU A 25 15.88 -0.67 -5.93
CA LEU A 25 14.55 -0.13 -6.05
C LEU A 25 14.20 0.47 -4.69
N ALA A 26 14.02 1.79 -4.64
CA ALA A 26 13.44 2.45 -3.50
C ALA A 26 12.16 1.68 -3.19
N LEU A 27 12.11 1.06 -2.02
CA LEU A 27 11.02 0.17 -1.64
C LEU A 27 9.76 1.00 -1.41
N ALA A 28 9.05 1.29 -2.51
CA ALA A 28 7.65 1.65 -2.43
C ALA A 28 6.91 0.36 -2.09
N HIS A 29 6.31 0.31 -0.92
CA HIS A 29 5.61 -0.86 -0.42
C HIS A 29 4.14 -0.55 -0.19
N SER A 30 3.33 -1.59 -0.17
CA SER A 30 1.94 -1.51 0.26
C SER A 30 1.86 -0.94 1.68
N PRO A 31 0.75 -0.32 2.05
CA PRO A 31 0.53 0.05 3.45
C PRO A 31 0.77 -1.15 4.37
N GLN A 32 1.49 -0.94 5.46
CA GLN A 32 1.86 -2.01 6.38
C GLN A 32 0.68 -2.54 7.16
N LYS A 33 -0.30 -1.68 7.48
CA LYS A 33 -1.43 -2.05 8.30
C LYS A 33 -2.66 -1.23 7.95
N VAL A 34 -3.80 -1.89 7.94
CA VAL A 34 -5.12 -1.26 7.81
C VAL A 34 -5.97 -1.78 8.98
N ASP A 35 -6.21 -0.95 9.97
CA ASP A 35 -7.08 -1.27 11.10
C ASP A 35 -8.46 -0.68 10.87
N VAL A 36 -9.50 -1.49 11.03
CA VAL A 36 -10.87 -1.09 10.76
C VAL A 36 -11.72 -1.30 12.00
N SER A 37 -12.54 -0.30 12.32
CA SER A 37 -13.56 -0.40 13.35
C SER A 37 -14.85 0.29 12.88
N TYR A 38 -15.97 -0.06 13.50
CA TYR A 38 -17.27 0.50 13.14
C TYR A 38 -18.03 0.93 14.39
N ASP A 39 -18.49 2.16 14.38
CA ASP A 39 -19.38 2.71 15.40
C ASP A 39 -20.83 2.68 14.92
N PHE A 40 -21.64 1.80 15.50
CA PHE A 40 -23.04 1.66 15.15
C PHE A 40 -23.86 2.92 15.49
N ALA A 41 -23.54 3.58 16.60
CA ALA A 41 -24.29 4.73 17.05
C ALA A 41 -24.18 5.90 16.06
N SER A 42 -22.99 6.15 15.53
CA SER A 42 -22.74 7.22 14.55
C SER A 42 -22.77 6.75 13.10
N GLN A 43 -22.92 5.44 12.86
CA GLN A 43 -22.81 4.82 11.54
C GLN A 43 -21.53 5.23 10.82
N THR A 44 -20.41 5.11 11.52
CA THR A 44 -19.11 5.55 11.02
C THR A 44 -18.13 4.40 11.00
N LEU A 45 -17.56 4.15 9.83
CA LEU A 45 -16.42 3.27 9.65
C LEU A 45 -15.14 4.07 9.87
N VAL A 46 -14.29 3.61 10.77
CA VAL A 46 -13.00 4.24 11.07
C VAL A 46 -11.91 3.36 10.52
N VAL A 47 -11.06 3.92 9.67
CA VAL A 47 -9.96 3.24 9.01
C VAL A 47 -8.65 3.89 9.42
N LYS A 48 -7.84 3.18 10.20
CA LYS A 48 -6.51 3.62 10.62
C LYS A 48 -5.48 2.92 9.77
N ILE A 49 -4.67 3.69 9.06
CA ILE A 49 -3.68 3.19 8.12
C ILE A 49 -2.29 3.51 8.63
N THR A 50 -1.41 2.51 8.57
CA THR A 50 0.02 2.68 8.79
C THR A 50 0.73 2.50 7.43
N HIS A 51 1.37 3.56 6.96
CA HIS A 51 2.10 3.57 5.70
C HIS A 51 3.29 4.51 5.85
N THR A 52 4.46 3.92 6.08
CA THR A 52 5.70 4.69 6.28
C THR A 52 6.12 5.36 4.98
N SER A 53 6.35 6.67 5.04
CA SER A 53 6.76 7.45 3.90
C SER A 53 7.74 8.55 4.30
N ASN A 54 8.88 8.61 3.61
CA ASN A 54 9.85 9.69 3.75
C ASN A 54 9.48 10.92 2.92
N ASN A 55 8.51 10.78 2.02
CA ASN A 55 8.05 11.88 1.17
C ASN A 55 6.53 11.80 1.01
N PRO A 56 5.76 12.29 2.01
CA PRO A 56 4.31 12.12 2.04
C PRO A 56 3.56 12.87 0.93
N ASP A 57 4.21 13.78 0.22
CA ASP A 57 3.62 14.49 -0.93
C ASP A 57 3.76 13.72 -2.25
N ARG A 58 4.62 12.72 -2.30
CA ARG A 58 4.85 11.88 -3.49
C ARG A 58 4.60 10.40 -3.25
N HIS A 59 4.86 9.94 -2.04
CA HIS A 59 4.66 8.56 -1.61
C HIS A 59 3.60 8.59 -0.51
N PHE A 60 2.38 8.26 -0.85
CA PHE A 60 1.21 8.39 0.03
C PHE A 60 0.16 7.32 -0.32
N VAL A 61 -0.80 7.15 0.55
CA VAL A 61 -2.00 6.37 0.24
C VAL A 61 -2.91 7.23 -0.65
N LYS A 62 -3.04 6.86 -1.91
CA LYS A 62 -3.79 7.64 -2.90
C LYS A 62 -5.28 7.32 -2.92
N GLU A 63 -5.67 6.14 -2.45
CA GLU A 63 -7.04 5.68 -2.54
C GLU A 63 -7.38 4.73 -1.41
N VAL A 64 -8.56 4.86 -0.87
CA VAL A 64 -9.18 3.90 0.05
C VAL A 64 -10.52 3.50 -0.53
N VAL A 65 -10.71 2.23 -0.79
CA VAL A 65 -11.97 1.66 -1.30
C VAL A 65 -12.59 0.81 -0.22
N VAL A 66 -13.86 1.08 0.09
CA VAL A 66 -14.64 0.29 1.03
C VAL A 66 -15.70 -0.48 0.26
N LYS A 67 -15.68 -1.80 0.40
CA LYS A 67 -16.70 -2.71 -0.12
C LYS A 67 -17.54 -3.25 1.03
N LYS A 68 -18.84 -3.32 0.81
CA LYS A 68 -19.77 -3.99 1.70
C LYS A 68 -20.44 -5.13 0.93
N ASN A 69 -20.23 -6.36 1.39
CA ASN A 69 -20.74 -7.57 0.73
C ASN A 69 -20.35 -7.64 -0.76
N GLY A 70 -19.10 -7.27 -1.06
CA GLY A 70 -18.54 -7.32 -2.41
C GLY A 70 -18.82 -6.10 -3.29
N GLN A 71 -19.59 -5.13 -2.82
CA GLN A 71 -19.92 -3.92 -3.60
C GLN A 71 -19.25 -2.68 -3.02
N VAL A 72 -18.71 -1.83 -3.89
CA VAL A 72 -18.11 -0.57 -3.47
C VAL A 72 -19.19 0.36 -2.92
N VAL A 73 -19.03 0.79 -1.67
CA VAL A 73 -19.95 1.70 -0.98
C VAL A 73 -19.31 3.04 -0.65
N GLN A 74 -17.97 3.09 -0.56
CA GLN A 74 -17.22 4.31 -0.31
C GLN A 74 -15.91 4.27 -1.08
N ARG A 75 -15.44 5.44 -1.50
CA ARG A 75 -14.14 5.63 -2.15
C ARG A 75 -13.57 6.98 -1.73
N GLY A 76 -12.40 6.96 -1.11
CA GLY A 76 -11.64 8.16 -0.79
C GLY A 76 -10.43 8.29 -1.71
N GLU A 77 -10.20 9.46 -2.27
CA GLU A 77 -9.04 9.78 -3.09
C GLU A 77 -8.23 10.87 -2.41
N TYR A 78 -6.92 10.68 -2.34
CA TYR A 78 -6.02 11.54 -1.57
C TYR A 78 -4.79 11.87 -2.40
N THR A 79 -4.18 13.02 -2.12
CA THR A 79 -2.99 13.51 -2.82
C THR A 79 -1.77 13.64 -1.90
N LYS A 80 -1.93 13.33 -0.63
CA LYS A 80 -0.88 13.32 0.39
C LYS A 80 -1.34 12.53 1.61
N GLN A 81 -0.44 12.23 2.52
CA GLN A 81 -0.78 11.68 3.83
C GLN A 81 -0.20 12.54 4.95
N ALA A 82 -0.90 12.56 6.09
CA ALA A 82 -0.56 13.43 7.22
C ALA A 82 0.69 12.99 7.99
N GLY A 83 1.10 11.75 7.84
CA GLY A 83 2.24 11.16 8.54
C GLY A 83 2.27 9.67 8.24
N ASP A 84 3.05 8.90 9.01
CA ASP A 84 3.16 7.46 8.82
C ASP A 84 1.93 6.69 9.29
N THR A 85 1.16 7.28 10.18
CA THR A 85 -0.11 6.73 10.67
C THR A 85 -1.18 7.82 10.62
N PHE A 86 -2.31 7.49 10.03
CA PHE A 86 -3.41 8.44 9.86
C PHE A 86 -4.75 7.69 9.82
N THR A 87 -5.84 8.43 10.05
CA THR A 87 -7.18 7.86 10.20
C THR A 87 -8.16 8.58 9.29
N TYR A 88 -8.98 7.79 8.60
CA TYR A 88 -10.12 8.28 7.83
C TYR A 88 -11.42 7.75 8.44
N ALA A 89 -12.47 8.55 8.36
CA ALA A 89 -13.80 8.18 8.80
C ALA A 89 -14.78 8.29 7.64
N TYR A 90 -15.58 7.24 7.46
CA TYR A 90 -16.57 7.17 6.39
C TYR A 90 -17.95 6.91 6.97
N LYS A 91 -18.91 7.76 6.66
CA LYS A 91 -20.31 7.53 7.01
C LYS A 91 -20.88 6.45 6.11
N MET A 92 -21.37 5.37 6.70
CA MET A 92 -22.02 4.29 5.95
C MET A 92 -22.86 3.44 6.89
N ALA A 93 -24.01 2.99 6.41
CA ALA A 93 -24.82 2.03 7.14
C ALA A 93 -24.20 0.63 7.05
N ALA A 94 -24.15 -0.07 8.17
CA ALA A 94 -23.74 -1.46 8.22
C ALA A 94 -24.46 -2.17 9.38
N THR A 95 -24.58 -3.48 9.24
CA THR A 95 -25.13 -4.37 10.29
C THR A 95 -24.04 -5.33 10.75
N GLY A 96 -24.28 -6.04 11.83
CA GLY A 96 -23.36 -7.09 12.31
C GLY A 96 -23.22 -8.27 11.36
N ALA A 97 -24.12 -8.44 10.38
CA ALA A 97 -24.06 -9.50 9.39
C ALA A 97 -23.28 -9.15 8.14
N ASP A 98 -22.92 -7.87 7.96
CA ASP A 98 -22.19 -7.43 6.77
C ASP A 98 -20.72 -7.82 6.82
N THR A 99 -20.14 -8.08 5.66
CA THR A 99 -18.70 -8.22 5.46
C THR A 99 -18.18 -6.96 4.79
N ILE A 100 -17.24 -6.30 5.45
CA ILE A 100 -16.60 -5.08 4.95
C ILE A 100 -15.18 -5.41 4.54
N GLU A 101 -14.77 -4.94 3.37
CA GLU A 101 -13.39 -4.97 2.90
C GLU A 101 -12.88 -3.56 2.67
N VAL A 102 -11.75 -3.23 3.26
CA VAL A 102 -11.10 -1.94 3.07
C VAL A 102 -9.77 -2.17 2.37
N THR A 103 -9.59 -1.55 1.22
CA THR A 103 -8.35 -1.60 0.45
C THR A 103 -7.72 -0.23 0.40
N ALA A 104 -6.50 -0.11 0.91
CA ALA A 104 -5.69 1.10 0.85
C ALA A 104 -4.58 0.90 -0.18
N THR A 105 -4.47 1.81 -1.13
CA THR A 105 -3.54 1.72 -2.26
C THR A 105 -2.48 2.81 -2.19
N CYS A 106 -1.21 2.41 -2.27
CA CYS A 106 -0.06 3.32 -2.34
C CYS A 106 0.01 4.01 -3.70
N SER A 107 0.40 5.27 -3.72
CA SER A 107 0.55 6.08 -4.94
C SER A 107 1.61 5.55 -5.89
N ILE A 108 2.59 4.79 -5.38
CA ILE A 108 3.70 4.27 -6.17
C ILE A 108 3.47 2.80 -6.49
N HIS A 109 3.26 1.96 -5.48
CA HIS A 109 3.11 0.52 -5.68
C HIS A 109 2.39 -0.16 -4.52
N GLY A 110 1.47 -1.04 -4.87
CA GLY A 110 0.88 -1.98 -3.94
C GLY A 110 -0.32 -1.49 -3.16
N SER A 111 -1.08 -2.44 -2.64
CA SER A 111 -2.25 -2.20 -1.82
C SER A 111 -2.35 -3.22 -0.70
N THR A 112 -3.09 -2.88 0.34
CA THR A 112 -3.37 -3.76 1.47
C THR A 112 -4.88 -3.78 1.69
N THR A 113 -5.44 -4.97 1.81
CA THR A 113 -6.87 -5.18 2.04
C THR A 113 -7.07 -5.80 3.41
N GLN A 114 -7.99 -5.25 4.18
CA GLN A 114 -8.44 -5.78 5.45
C GLN A 114 -9.92 -6.13 5.38
N LYS A 115 -10.25 -7.37 5.71
CA LYS A 115 -11.62 -7.81 5.91
C LYS A 115 -12.05 -7.53 7.34
N PHE A 116 -13.29 -7.12 7.50
CA PHE A 116 -13.84 -6.74 8.78
C PHE A 116 -15.33 -7.08 8.84
N ASN A 117 -15.74 -7.68 9.95
CA ASN A 117 -17.14 -7.95 10.24
C ASN A 117 -17.53 -7.16 11.50
N PRO A 118 -18.47 -6.19 11.41
CA PRO A 118 -18.84 -5.37 12.55
C PRO A 118 -19.46 -6.13 13.72
N GLY A 119 -20.00 -7.30 13.47
CA GLY A 119 -20.67 -8.11 14.49
C GLY A 119 -19.74 -9.04 15.29
N VAL A 120 -18.43 -9.03 14.98
CA VAL A 120 -17.46 -9.91 15.62
C VAL A 120 -16.51 -9.16 16.54
#